data_a45f61bac5d38af49753410a2b91d84e
#
_entry.id   a45f61bac5d38af49753410a2b91d84e
#
_cell.length_a   1.000
_cell.length_b   1.000
_cell.length_c   1.000
_cell.angle_alpha   90.00
_cell.angle_beta   90.00
_cell.angle_gamma   90.00
#
_symmetry.space_group_name_H-M   'P 1'
#
loop_
_entity.id
_entity.type
_entity.pdbx_description
1 polymer ?
#
loop_
_entity_poly.entity_id
_entity_poly.type
_entity_poly.pdbx_seq_one_letter_code
_entity_poly.pdbx_strand_id
1 'polypeptide(L)'
;MNPPLKVRGWIHMNIAERLMEVAHHHGPVIATVDDRDVIACRTCGFRHIDPLYTAEELKSFYEQEFYQSERADYFSRMEEDRDWWMLRYAHYYQLLEAHAPGRRVLDIGSGPGFFLDAGKARGWDVLGFEPSPLAARYAALRGLDVVNDFFSADTAREHGAFDAVALSMVLEHVKDPIGLINQARSMLVRGGLLLLISPNDFNPLQMTLWKELGFRPWWINPRHHLNYFDLASGATFVKARGFEVLHVETSYPLEQFLIAGRNYVGNNEVGRACHRERKAFESALFAHDPALMRRFAATWASQGIGREFLVLGRKAN
;
A
#
# COMPACT_ATOMS: atom_id res chain seq x y z
N MET A 1 -27.21 -26.63 11.95
CA MET A 1 -27.46 -26.31 10.53
C MET A 1 -27.29 -24.81 10.39
N ASN A 2 -26.17 -24.36 9.85
CA ASN A 2 -25.93 -22.96 9.57
C ASN A 2 -26.60 -22.59 8.24
N PRO A 3 -27.24 -21.41 8.11
CA PRO A 3 -27.84 -21.00 6.87
C PRO A 3 -26.76 -20.70 5.81
N PRO A 4 -27.06 -20.92 4.52
CA PRO A 4 -26.10 -20.70 3.45
C PRO A 4 -25.82 -19.20 3.26
N LEU A 5 -24.55 -18.85 3.14
CA LEU A 5 -24.05 -17.53 2.76
C LEU A 5 -24.67 -17.11 1.43
N LYS A 6 -25.50 -16.08 1.45
CA LYS A 6 -26.03 -15.45 0.23
C LYS A 6 -24.90 -14.66 -0.42
N VAL A 7 -24.33 -15.24 -1.47
CA VAL A 7 -23.51 -14.49 -2.45
C VAL A 7 -24.45 -13.54 -3.18
N ARG A 8 -24.47 -12.28 -2.80
CA ARG A 8 -25.17 -11.24 -3.60
C ARG A 8 -24.29 -10.90 -4.80
N GLY A 9 -24.89 -11.09 -5.98
CA GLY A 9 -24.24 -10.95 -7.26
C GLY A 9 -23.69 -9.55 -7.54
N TRP A 10 -22.62 -9.54 -8.23
CA TRP A 10 -21.94 -8.44 -8.89
C TRP A 10 -22.83 -7.80 -9.96
N ILE A 11 -23.63 -6.82 -9.62
CA ILE A 11 -24.27 -5.93 -10.59
C ILE A 11 -24.30 -4.53 -9.96
N HIS A 12 -23.16 -3.85 -9.96
CA HIS A 12 -23.07 -2.38 -10.01
C HIS A 12 -21.59 -1.99 -10.17
N MET A 13 -21.08 -2.13 -11.38
CA MET A 13 -19.89 -1.38 -11.78
C MET A 13 -20.22 0.11 -11.65
N ASN A 14 -19.48 0.80 -10.79
CA ASN A 14 -19.62 2.25 -10.57
C ASN A 14 -19.31 3.01 -11.89
N ILE A 15 -19.94 4.17 -12.07
CA ILE A 15 -19.70 5.06 -13.23
C ILE A 15 -18.21 5.37 -13.42
N ALA A 16 -17.42 5.45 -12.31
CA ALA A 16 -15.98 5.66 -12.35
C ALA A 16 -15.21 4.47 -12.96
N GLU A 17 -15.61 3.22 -12.68
CA GLU A 17 -15.05 2.03 -13.31
C GLU A 17 -15.34 1.98 -14.81
N ARG A 18 -16.55 2.40 -15.22
CA ARG A 18 -16.90 2.56 -16.64
C ARG A 18 -16.09 3.67 -17.33
N LEU A 19 -15.78 4.77 -16.62
CA LEU A 19 -14.98 5.84 -17.18
C LEU A 19 -13.51 5.44 -17.34
N MET A 20 -12.97 4.60 -16.46
CA MET A 20 -11.61 4.06 -16.62
C MET A 20 -11.53 3.02 -17.75
N GLU A 21 -12.58 2.21 -17.98
CA GLU A 21 -12.64 1.31 -19.14
C GLU A 21 -12.80 2.03 -20.48
N VAL A 22 -13.40 3.23 -20.49
CA VAL A 22 -13.64 4.03 -21.70
C VAL A 22 -12.54 5.05 -21.96
N ALA A 23 -11.73 5.41 -20.93
CA ALA A 23 -10.62 6.32 -21.11
C ALA A 23 -9.50 5.63 -21.90
N HIS A 24 -9.14 6.17 -23.06
CA HIS A 24 -7.96 5.72 -23.79
C HIS A 24 -6.70 6.03 -22.97
N HIS A 25 -6.14 5.00 -22.34
CA HIS A 25 -4.84 5.08 -21.70
C HIS A 25 -3.77 5.21 -22.78
N HIS A 26 -2.95 6.24 -22.69
CA HIS A 26 -1.85 6.45 -23.65
C HIS A 26 -0.69 7.18 -23.00
N GLY A 27 0.50 6.84 -23.43
CA GLY A 27 1.73 7.47 -22.97
C GLY A 27 2.95 6.77 -23.53
N PRO A 28 4.14 7.30 -23.30
CA PRO A 28 5.37 6.61 -23.68
C PRO A 28 5.53 5.32 -22.86
N VAL A 29 5.91 4.24 -23.53
CA VAL A 29 6.36 3.00 -22.89
C VAL A 29 7.71 3.28 -22.23
N ILE A 30 7.81 3.02 -20.95
CA ILE A 30 9.03 3.24 -20.15
C ILE A 30 9.77 1.95 -19.81
N ALA A 31 9.08 0.83 -19.82
CA ALA A 31 9.61 -0.53 -19.65
C ALA A 31 8.66 -1.55 -20.25
N THR A 32 9.18 -2.72 -20.63
CA THR A 32 8.39 -3.90 -20.98
C THR A 32 8.93 -5.07 -20.15
N VAL A 33 8.05 -5.74 -19.41
CA VAL A 33 8.39 -6.91 -18.57
C VAL A 33 7.25 -7.91 -18.67
N ASP A 34 7.59 -9.20 -18.90
CA ASP A 34 6.63 -10.30 -18.97
C ASP A 34 5.45 -10.03 -19.93
N ASP A 35 5.77 -9.57 -21.15
CA ASP A 35 4.83 -9.22 -22.23
C ASP A 35 3.82 -8.10 -21.88
N ARG A 36 4.10 -7.31 -20.85
CA ARG A 36 3.31 -6.13 -20.47
C ARG A 36 4.16 -4.88 -20.55
N ASP A 37 3.60 -3.86 -21.15
CA ASP A 37 4.19 -2.53 -21.14
C ASP A 37 3.85 -1.80 -19.86
N VAL A 38 4.81 -1.03 -19.35
CA VAL A 38 4.57 0.00 -18.34
C VAL A 38 4.62 1.34 -19.04
N ILE A 39 3.52 2.07 -19.03
CA ILE A 39 3.41 3.38 -19.68
C ILE A 39 3.40 4.51 -18.65
N ALA A 40 3.99 5.66 -19.01
CA ALA A 40 3.77 6.91 -18.30
C ALA A 40 2.46 7.53 -18.82
N CYS A 41 1.33 7.16 -18.23
CA CYS A 41 0.01 7.48 -18.75
C CYS A 41 -0.31 8.97 -18.60
N ARG A 42 -0.62 9.62 -19.73
CA ARG A 42 -1.01 11.05 -19.75
C ARG A 42 -2.42 11.28 -19.24
N THR A 43 -3.29 10.29 -19.36
CA THR A 43 -4.68 10.34 -18.88
C THR A 43 -4.73 10.23 -17.35
N CYS A 44 -4.00 9.25 -16.78
CA CYS A 44 -4.01 8.98 -15.34
C CYS A 44 -3.09 9.91 -14.55
N GLY A 45 -1.99 10.37 -15.15
CA GLY A 45 -0.95 11.17 -14.50
C GLY A 45 0.03 10.35 -13.65
N PHE A 46 -0.01 9.01 -13.75
CA PHE A 46 0.91 8.08 -13.11
C PHE A 46 1.28 6.93 -14.05
N ARG A 47 2.20 6.06 -13.62
CA ARG A 47 2.65 4.91 -14.42
C ARG A 47 1.77 3.70 -14.11
N HIS A 48 1.38 2.94 -15.14
CA HIS A 48 0.66 1.68 -14.97
C HIS A 48 0.95 0.71 -16.12
N ILE A 49 0.56 -0.55 -15.95
CA ILE A 49 0.67 -1.56 -17.02
C ILE A 49 -0.34 -1.28 -18.13
N ASP A 50 0.01 -1.70 -19.35
CA ASP A 50 -0.88 -1.64 -20.51
C ASP A 50 -0.71 -2.92 -21.36
N PRO A 51 -1.80 -3.68 -21.68
CA PRO A 51 -3.16 -3.48 -21.20
C PRO A 51 -3.36 -3.83 -19.70
N LEU A 52 -4.36 -3.22 -19.07
CA LEU A 52 -4.80 -3.59 -17.72
C LEU A 52 -5.46 -4.98 -17.73
N TYR A 53 -5.36 -5.69 -16.60
CA TYR A 53 -6.11 -6.94 -16.40
C TYR A 53 -7.62 -6.69 -16.31
N THR A 54 -8.39 -7.69 -16.72
CA THR A 54 -9.85 -7.68 -16.51
C THR A 54 -10.21 -7.83 -15.03
N ALA A 55 -11.45 -7.51 -14.67
CA ALA A 55 -11.92 -7.69 -13.29
C ALA A 55 -11.92 -9.17 -12.87
N GLU A 56 -12.26 -10.08 -13.81
CA GLU A 56 -12.27 -11.52 -13.59
C GLU A 56 -10.86 -12.08 -13.33
N GLU A 57 -9.86 -11.66 -14.10
CA GLU A 57 -8.46 -12.06 -13.91
C GLU A 57 -7.95 -11.62 -12.54
N LEU A 58 -8.20 -10.38 -12.13
CA LEU A 58 -7.78 -9.86 -10.83
C LEU A 58 -8.50 -10.58 -9.69
N LYS A 59 -9.81 -10.80 -9.82
CA LYS A 59 -10.58 -11.52 -8.81
C LYS A 59 -10.06 -12.93 -8.60
N SER A 60 -9.86 -13.69 -9.69
CA SER A 60 -9.29 -15.04 -9.63
C SER A 60 -7.93 -15.06 -8.96
N PHE A 61 -7.07 -14.10 -9.30
CA PHE A 61 -5.74 -13.98 -8.72
C PHE A 61 -5.78 -13.78 -7.19
N TYR A 62 -6.58 -12.83 -6.68
CA TYR A 62 -6.62 -12.53 -5.24
C TYR A 62 -7.36 -13.58 -4.42
N GLU A 63 -8.42 -14.18 -4.95
CA GLU A 63 -9.17 -15.21 -4.24
C GLU A 63 -8.44 -16.56 -4.17
N GLN A 64 -7.69 -16.92 -5.21
CA GLN A 64 -7.18 -18.27 -5.40
C GLN A 64 -5.66 -18.39 -5.35
N GLU A 65 -4.90 -17.38 -5.79
CA GLU A 65 -3.47 -17.53 -6.00
C GLU A 65 -2.62 -16.77 -4.98
N PHE A 66 -2.99 -15.53 -4.64
CA PHE A 66 -2.10 -14.61 -3.92
C PHE A 66 -1.59 -15.16 -2.58
N TYR A 67 -2.48 -15.55 -1.67
CA TYR A 67 -2.10 -16.07 -0.36
C TYR A 67 -1.87 -17.60 -0.33
N GLN A 68 -2.41 -18.34 -1.28
CA GLN A 68 -2.30 -19.81 -1.26
C GLN A 68 -1.01 -20.31 -1.92
N SER A 69 -0.59 -19.71 -3.02
CA SER A 69 0.57 -20.15 -3.78
C SER A 69 1.72 -19.15 -3.79
N GLU A 70 1.43 -17.88 -4.03
CA GLU A 70 2.46 -16.84 -4.19
C GLU A 70 3.03 -16.35 -2.85
N ARG A 71 2.23 -16.39 -1.79
CA ARG A 71 2.56 -15.90 -0.45
C ARG A 71 2.22 -16.91 0.66
N ALA A 72 2.43 -18.20 0.41
CA ALA A 72 2.12 -19.26 1.38
C ALA A 72 2.79 -19.07 2.76
N ASP A 73 3.96 -18.43 2.78
CA ASP A 73 4.70 -18.11 4.01
C ASP A 73 4.44 -16.68 4.55
N TYR A 74 3.46 -15.95 3.97
CA TYR A 74 3.20 -14.55 4.31
C TYR A 74 2.90 -14.34 5.80
N PHE A 75 1.99 -15.14 6.35
CA PHE A 75 1.59 -14.99 7.77
C PHE A 75 2.72 -15.31 8.73
N SER A 76 3.47 -16.40 8.46
CA SER A 76 4.62 -16.75 9.30
C SER A 76 5.71 -15.67 9.27
N ARG A 77 5.96 -15.09 8.12
CA ARG A 77 6.91 -13.97 8.00
C ARG A 77 6.43 -12.72 8.71
N MET A 78 5.15 -12.40 8.62
CA MET A 78 4.58 -11.26 9.36
C MET A 78 4.73 -11.46 10.87
N GLU A 79 4.52 -12.69 11.37
CA GLU A 79 4.75 -13.00 12.79
C GLU A 79 6.24 -12.94 13.17
N GLU A 80 7.15 -13.48 12.35
CA GLU A 80 8.60 -13.36 12.56
C GLU A 80 9.06 -11.90 12.65
N ASP A 81 8.41 -11.02 11.90
CA ASP A 81 8.75 -9.60 11.78
C ASP A 81 7.86 -8.71 12.67
N ARG A 82 7.02 -9.30 13.52
CA ARG A 82 5.98 -8.60 14.29
C ARG A 82 6.51 -7.38 15.06
N ASP A 83 7.58 -7.54 15.82
CA ASP A 83 8.11 -6.47 16.66
C ASP A 83 8.57 -5.28 15.81
N TRP A 84 9.20 -5.55 14.69
CA TRP A 84 9.61 -4.52 13.75
C TRP A 84 8.40 -3.83 13.08
N TRP A 85 7.34 -4.58 12.72
CA TRP A 85 6.11 -3.99 12.22
C TRP A 85 5.41 -3.13 13.26
N MET A 86 5.38 -3.58 14.53
CA MET A 86 4.78 -2.81 15.62
C MET A 86 5.50 -1.47 15.84
N LEU A 87 6.82 -1.42 15.71
CA LEU A 87 7.56 -0.14 15.77
C LEU A 87 7.14 0.81 14.64
N ARG A 88 7.02 0.32 13.42
CA ARG A 88 6.58 1.12 12.27
C ARG A 88 5.13 1.59 12.43
N TYR A 89 4.23 0.72 12.82
CA TYR A 89 2.82 1.07 13.01
C TYR A 89 2.64 2.03 14.20
N ALA A 90 3.41 1.89 15.26
CA ALA A 90 3.42 2.87 16.35
C ALA A 90 3.80 4.28 15.85
N HIS A 91 4.78 4.38 14.96
CA HIS A 91 5.15 5.64 14.32
C HIS A 91 4.00 6.18 13.43
N TYR A 92 3.35 5.33 12.63
CA TYR A 92 2.22 5.76 11.79
C TYR A 92 1.05 6.26 12.62
N TYR A 93 0.73 5.57 13.73
CA TYR A 93 -0.29 6.05 14.66
C TYR A 93 0.09 7.35 15.35
N GLN A 94 1.37 7.59 15.67
CA GLN A 94 1.81 8.89 16.17
C GLN A 94 1.54 10.02 15.17
N LEU A 95 1.76 9.78 13.88
CA LEU A 95 1.41 10.76 12.83
C LEU A 95 -0.10 11.00 12.78
N LEU A 96 -0.93 9.95 12.86
CA LEU A 96 -2.39 10.08 12.91
C LEU A 96 -2.83 10.84 14.16
N GLU A 97 -2.34 10.48 15.34
CA GLU A 97 -2.69 11.09 16.63
C GLU A 97 -2.33 12.58 16.72
N ALA A 98 -1.31 13.01 15.98
CA ALA A 98 -0.91 14.42 15.93
C ALA A 98 -1.90 15.29 15.13
N HIS A 99 -2.73 14.72 14.27
CA HIS A 99 -3.50 15.47 13.30
C HIS A 99 -4.96 15.05 13.15
N ALA A 100 -5.35 13.83 13.55
CA ALA A 100 -6.70 13.32 13.39
C ALA A 100 -7.69 14.01 14.37
N PRO A 101 -8.94 14.25 13.93
CA PRO A 101 -9.95 14.88 14.78
C PRO A 101 -10.50 13.94 15.86
N GLY A 102 -10.33 12.64 15.69
CA GLY A 102 -10.76 11.59 16.63
C GLY A 102 -9.91 10.33 16.48
N ARG A 103 -10.41 9.17 16.92
CA ARG A 103 -9.64 7.91 16.97
C ARG A 103 -10.36 6.74 16.31
N ARG A 104 -11.03 6.98 15.21
CA ARG A 104 -11.68 5.94 14.44
C ARG A 104 -10.99 5.76 13.10
N VAL A 105 -10.47 4.56 12.80
CA VAL A 105 -9.69 4.28 11.59
C VAL A 105 -10.27 3.13 10.78
N LEU A 106 -10.32 3.33 9.48
CA LEU A 106 -10.61 2.32 8.48
C LEU A 106 -9.31 1.91 7.79
N ASP A 107 -9.01 0.61 7.74
CA ASP A 107 -7.87 0.05 7.00
C ASP A 107 -8.38 -0.71 5.78
N ILE A 108 -8.12 -0.19 4.59
CA ILE A 108 -8.53 -0.78 3.32
C ILE A 108 -7.41 -1.71 2.83
N GLY A 109 -7.74 -3.00 2.66
CA GLY A 109 -6.76 -4.05 2.39
C GLY A 109 -5.96 -4.39 3.66
N SER A 110 -6.67 -4.63 4.76
CA SER A 110 -6.07 -4.77 6.09
C SER A 110 -5.18 -6.00 6.26
N GLY A 111 -5.20 -6.93 5.29
CA GLY A 111 -4.43 -8.17 5.37
C GLY A 111 -4.71 -8.93 6.66
N PRO A 112 -3.66 -9.44 7.34
CA PRO A 112 -3.79 -10.15 8.62
C PRO A 112 -4.07 -9.23 9.82
N GLY A 113 -4.26 -7.91 9.63
CA GLY A 113 -4.71 -6.98 10.65
C GLY A 113 -3.64 -6.46 11.62
N PHE A 114 -2.35 -6.52 11.28
CA PHE A 114 -1.29 -6.03 12.19
C PHE A 114 -1.35 -4.51 12.42
N PHE A 115 -1.76 -3.74 11.41
CA PHE A 115 -1.99 -2.31 11.59
C PHE A 115 -3.19 -2.04 12.51
N LEU A 116 -4.29 -2.81 12.35
CA LEU A 116 -5.45 -2.72 13.24
C LEU A 116 -5.10 -3.07 14.69
N ASP A 117 -4.28 -4.12 14.91
CA ASP A 117 -3.78 -4.51 16.23
C ASP A 117 -3.03 -3.35 16.93
N ALA A 118 -2.12 -2.72 16.20
CA ALA A 118 -1.37 -1.58 16.71
C ALA A 118 -2.28 -0.40 17.09
N GLY A 119 -3.34 -0.17 16.30
CA GLY A 119 -4.34 0.87 16.58
C GLY A 119 -5.17 0.55 17.80
N LYS A 120 -5.69 -0.68 17.89
CA LYS A 120 -6.48 -1.15 19.03
C LYS A 120 -5.70 -1.05 20.34
N ALA A 121 -4.43 -1.45 20.34
CA ALA A 121 -3.53 -1.29 21.50
C ALA A 121 -3.31 0.16 21.92
N ARG A 122 -3.53 1.13 21.01
CA ARG A 122 -3.43 2.57 21.25
C ARG A 122 -4.77 3.25 21.52
N GLY A 123 -5.86 2.46 21.65
CA GLY A 123 -7.20 2.98 21.94
C GLY A 123 -7.93 3.56 20.72
N TRP A 124 -7.58 3.13 19.52
CA TRP A 124 -8.36 3.43 18.32
C TRP A 124 -9.51 2.43 18.15
N ASP A 125 -10.64 2.93 17.67
CA ASP A 125 -11.72 2.12 17.10
C ASP A 125 -11.31 1.77 15.66
N VAL A 126 -11.11 0.48 15.39
CA VAL A 126 -10.49 -0.03 14.17
C VAL A 126 -11.46 -0.89 13.38
N LEU A 127 -11.53 -0.70 12.07
CA LEU A 127 -12.25 -1.54 11.12
C LEU A 127 -11.36 -1.84 9.92
N GLY A 128 -11.32 -3.11 9.50
CA GLY A 128 -10.62 -3.52 8.28
C GLY A 128 -11.58 -3.95 7.17
N PHE A 129 -11.18 -3.77 5.92
CA PHE A 129 -11.74 -4.44 4.75
C PHE A 129 -10.65 -5.29 4.12
N GLU A 130 -10.90 -6.59 3.94
CA GLU A 130 -9.94 -7.53 3.38
C GLU A 130 -10.63 -8.56 2.49
N PRO A 131 -10.36 -8.60 1.18
CA PRO A 131 -11.03 -9.53 0.26
C PRO A 131 -10.58 -10.98 0.44
N SER A 132 -9.38 -11.24 0.98
CA SER A 132 -8.91 -12.60 1.20
C SER A 132 -9.58 -13.23 2.41
N PRO A 133 -10.35 -14.34 2.23
CA PRO A 133 -10.97 -15.04 3.36
C PRO A 133 -9.95 -15.57 4.37
N LEU A 134 -8.75 -15.93 3.90
CA LEU A 134 -7.69 -16.44 4.76
C LEU A 134 -7.13 -15.35 5.67
N ALA A 135 -6.84 -14.17 5.12
CA ALA A 135 -6.32 -13.04 5.87
C ALA A 135 -7.38 -12.45 6.82
N ALA A 136 -8.62 -12.27 6.35
CA ALA A 136 -9.73 -11.80 7.17
C ALA A 136 -10.00 -12.75 8.36
N ARG A 137 -10.00 -14.07 8.12
CA ARG A 137 -10.14 -15.06 9.20
C ARG A 137 -8.99 -14.99 10.20
N TYR A 138 -7.76 -14.81 9.72
CA TYR A 138 -6.59 -14.67 10.60
C TYR A 138 -6.73 -13.44 11.51
N ALA A 139 -7.15 -12.30 10.99
CA ALA A 139 -7.41 -11.09 11.75
C ALA A 139 -8.58 -11.28 12.76
N ALA A 140 -9.69 -11.91 12.33
CA ALA A 140 -10.85 -12.17 13.18
C ALA A 140 -10.52 -13.10 14.38
N LEU A 141 -9.65 -14.10 14.19
CA LEU A 141 -9.17 -14.96 15.27
C LEU A 141 -8.38 -14.20 16.35
N ARG A 142 -7.87 -13.01 16.02
CA ARG A 142 -7.18 -12.09 16.95
C ARG A 142 -8.13 -11.06 17.57
N GLY A 143 -9.43 -11.20 17.32
CA GLY A 143 -10.46 -10.30 17.86
C GLY A 143 -10.51 -8.94 17.18
N LEU A 144 -10.12 -8.87 15.90
CA LEU A 144 -10.20 -7.65 15.09
C LEU A 144 -11.47 -7.65 14.25
N ASP A 145 -12.07 -6.48 14.10
CA ASP A 145 -13.24 -6.28 13.25
C ASP A 145 -12.79 -6.10 11.79
N VAL A 146 -13.08 -7.12 10.97
CA VAL A 146 -12.71 -7.14 9.55
C VAL A 146 -13.90 -7.61 8.73
N VAL A 147 -14.27 -6.81 7.75
CA VAL A 147 -15.24 -7.17 6.72
C VAL A 147 -14.51 -7.94 5.62
N ASN A 148 -14.91 -9.21 5.42
CA ASN A 148 -14.32 -10.03 4.37
C ASN A 148 -15.00 -9.74 3.03
N ASP A 149 -14.61 -8.65 2.41
CA ASP A 149 -15.06 -8.21 1.08
C ASP A 149 -14.08 -7.19 0.51
N PHE A 150 -14.21 -6.92 -0.79
CA PHE A 150 -13.60 -5.75 -1.39
C PHE A 150 -14.21 -4.48 -0.80
N PHE A 151 -13.37 -3.50 -0.53
CA PHE A 151 -13.86 -2.21 -0.05
C PHE A 151 -14.74 -1.52 -1.12
N SER A 152 -15.90 -1.07 -0.68
CA SER A 152 -16.71 -0.08 -1.39
C SER A 152 -17.27 0.94 -0.39
N ALA A 153 -17.40 2.19 -0.83
CA ALA A 153 -18.00 3.21 0.04
C ALA A 153 -19.45 2.88 0.43
N ASP A 154 -20.17 2.14 -0.43
CA ASP A 154 -21.57 1.76 -0.17
C ASP A 154 -21.68 0.76 0.97
N THR A 155 -20.83 -0.27 0.99
CA THR A 155 -20.77 -1.23 2.11
C THR A 155 -20.17 -0.62 3.37
N ALA A 156 -19.18 0.25 3.23
CA ALA A 156 -18.52 0.89 4.37
C ALA A 156 -19.40 1.93 5.08
N ARG A 157 -20.38 2.55 4.40
CA ARG A 157 -21.29 3.56 5.00
C ARG A 157 -22.12 3.02 6.16
N GLU A 158 -22.41 1.73 6.18
CA GLU A 158 -23.13 1.08 7.29
C GLU A 158 -22.34 1.19 8.61
N HIS A 159 -21.03 1.33 8.53
CA HIS A 159 -20.14 1.49 9.67
C HIS A 159 -19.89 2.95 10.08
N GLY A 160 -20.47 3.94 9.37
CA GLY A 160 -20.34 5.37 9.67
C GLY A 160 -19.07 6.00 9.09
N ALA A 161 -18.73 7.20 9.57
CA ALA A 161 -17.57 7.94 9.10
C ALA A 161 -16.33 7.70 9.99
N PHE A 162 -15.14 7.97 9.44
CA PHE A 162 -13.85 7.70 10.08
C PHE A 162 -13.02 8.98 10.21
N ASP A 163 -12.19 9.03 11.26
CA ASP A 163 -11.22 10.10 11.48
C ASP A 163 -9.95 9.90 10.66
N ALA A 164 -9.67 8.64 10.30
CA ALA A 164 -8.58 8.28 9.41
C ALA A 164 -8.97 7.10 8.51
N VAL A 165 -8.42 7.09 7.29
CA VAL A 165 -8.44 5.94 6.39
C VAL A 165 -6.98 5.62 6.03
N ALA A 166 -6.60 4.35 6.17
CA ALA A 166 -5.30 3.83 5.81
C ALA A 166 -5.41 2.98 4.53
N LEU A 167 -4.43 3.11 3.66
CA LEU A 167 -4.15 2.22 2.53
C LEU A 167 -2.65 1.91 2.56
N SER A 168 -2.30 0.69 2.92
CA SER A 168 -0.91 0.26 2.99
C SER A 168 -0.66 -0.88 2.00
N MET A 169 0.14 -0.62 0.97
CA MET A 169 0.45 -1.58 -0.08
C MET A 169 -0.81 -2.10 -0.81
N VAL A 170 -1.70 -1.18 -1.18
CA VAL A 170 -2.97 -1.47 -1.86
C VAL A 170 -3.07 -0.76 -3.21
N LEU A 171 -2.62 0.50 -3.28
CA LEU A 171 -2.85 1.36 -4.44
C LEU A 171 -2.21 0.81 -5.72
N GLU A 172 -1.08 0.13 -5.59
CA GLU A 172 -0.36 -0.53 -6.68
C GLU A 172 -1.12 -1.74 -7.27
N HIS A 173 -2.07 -2.30 -6.54
CA HIS A 173 -2.78 -3.52 -6.90
C HIS A 173 -4.15 -3.27 -7.53
N VAL A 174 -4.72 -2.09 -7.41
CA VAL A 174 -6.10 -1.83 -7.80
C VAL A 174 -6.21 -1.32 -9.24
N LYS A 175 -7.26 -1.73 -9.95
CA LYS A 175 -7.53 -1.31 -11.33
C LYS A 175 -7.86 0.19 -11.42
N ASP A 176 -8.62 0.70 -10.46
CA ASP A 176 -9.03 2.12 -10.38
C ASP A 176 -8.53 2.77 -9.07
N PRO A 177 -7.27 3.19 -9.01
CA PRO A 177 -6.75 3.89 -7.83
C PRO A 177 -7.40 5.26 -7.62
N ILE A 178 -7.90 5.90 -8.68
CA ILE A 178 -8.60 7.19 -8.60
C ILE A 178 -9.94 7.02 -7.88
N GLY A 179 -10.73 6.05 -8.31
CA GLY A 179 -12.03 5.73 -7.68
C GLY A 179 -11.85 5.29 -6.24
N LEU A 180 -10.84 4.46 -5.95
CA LEU A 180 -10.55 4.00 -4.60
C LEU A 180 -10.26 5.17 -3.64
N ILE A 181 -9.39 6.10 -4.00
CA ILE A 181 -9.08 7.26 -3.15
C ILE A 181 -10.28 8.19 -3.00
N ASN A 182 -11.10 8.38 -4.04
CA ASN A 182 -12.33 9.17 -3.93
C ASN A 182 -13.34 8.52 -2.98
N GLN A 183 -13.51 7.20 -3.03
CA GLN A 183 -14.34 6.44 -2.11
C GLN A 183 -13.80 6.53 -0.68
N ALA A 184 -12.50 6.31 -0.47
CA ALA A 184 -11.84 6.47 0.83
C ALA A 184 -12.05 7.89 1.39
N ARG A 185 -11.91 8.93 0.55
CA ARG A 185 -12.18 10.32 0.94
C ARG A 185 -13.63 10.54 1.37
N SER A 186 -14.60 9.88 0.75
CA SER A 186 -16.01 9.99 1.11
C SER A 186 -16.33 9.44 2.49
N MET A 187 -15.54 8.48 2.98
CA MET A 187 -15.68 7.88 4.32
C MET A 187 -15.08 8.73 5.44
N LEU A 188 -14.27 9.72 5.11
CA LEU A 188 -13.63 10.58 6.11
C LEU A 188 -14.56 11.69 6.60
N VAL A 189 -14.54 11.94 7.90
CA VAL A 189 -15.13 13.18 8.50
C VAL A 189 -14.41 14.42 7.94
N ARG A 190 -14.96 15.59 8.23
CA ARG A 190 -14.28 16.87 7.89
C ARG A 190 -12.95 16.95 8.63
N GLY A 191 -11.85 17.24 7.93
CA GLY A 191 -10.50 17.27 8.50
C GLY A 191 -9.91 15.91 8.79
N GLY A 192 -10.60 14.81 8.43
CA GLY A 192 -10.09 13.43 8.56
C GLY A 192 -8.87 13.17 7.67
N LEU A 193 -8.13 12.13 7.99
CA LEU A 193 -6.80 11.85 7.43
C LEU A 193 -6.80 10.65 6.48
N LEU A 194 -6.03 10.76 5.41
CA LEU A 194 -5.60 9.65 4.58
C LEU A 194 -4.15 9.32 4.90
N LEU A 195 -3.87 8.08 5.30
CA LEU A 195 -2.54 7.50 5.41
C LEU A 195 -2.31 6.57 4.22
N LEU A 196 -1.52 7.00 3.26
CA LEU A 196 -1.17 6.23 2.08
C LEU A 196 0.27 5.76 2.16
N ILE A 197 0.48 4.44 2.05
CA ILE A 197 1.79 3.81 1.94
C ILE A 197 1.79 2.94 0.69
N SER A 198 2.79 3.11 -0.17
CA SER A 198 2.94 2.35 -1.41
C SER A 198 4.42 2.20 -1.76
N PRO A 199 4.81 1.25 -2.63
CA PRO A 199 6.18 1.17 -3.12
C PRO A 199 6.64 2.48 -3.74
N ASN A 200 7.90 2.84 -3.51
CA ASN A 200 8.53 4.00 -4.12
C ASN A 200 9.28 3.55 -5.38
N ASP A 201 8.51 3.23 -6.41
CA ASP A 201 9.01 2.64 -7.64
C ASP A 201 9.53 3.70 -8.62
N PHE A 202 10.50 3.31 -9.47
CA PHE A 202 11.21 4.24 -10.35
C PHE A 202 11.92 5.38 -9.60
N ASN A 203 12.32 5.13 -8.36
CA ASN A 203 13.08 6.07 -7.56
C ASN A 203 14.49 6.29 -8.13
N PRO A 204 15.20 7.38 -7.79
CA PRO A 204 16.49 7.71 -8.37
C PRO A 204 17.55 6.60 -8.28
N LEU A 205 17.59 5.81 -7.19
CA LEU A 205 18.54 4.71 -7.06
C LEU A 205 18.18 3.54 -7.98
N GLN A 206 16.91 3.17 -8.06
CA GLN A 206 16.44 2.14 -8.99
C GLN A 206 16.76 2.52 -10.43
N MET A 207 16.48 3.77 -10.80
CA MET A 207 16.75 4.26 -12.15
C MET A 207 18.26 4.25 -12.49
N THR A 208 19.11 4.65 -11.55
CA THR A 208 20.56 4.62 -11.73
C THR A 208 21.07 3.18 -11.85
N LEU A 209 20.66 2.30 -10.97
CA LEU A 209 21.05 0.88 -11.02
C LEU A 209 20.61 0.22 -12.34
N TRP A 210 19.41 0.52 -12.81
CA TRP A 210 18.90 -0.02 -14.07
C TRP A 210 19.61 0.57 -15.28
N LYS A 211 19.60 1.90 -15.43
CA LYS A 211 20.02 2.54 -16.66
C LYS A 211 21.54 2.62 -16.82
N GLU A 212 22.28 2.80 -15.72
CA GLU A 212 23.73 3.04 -15.76
C GLU A 212 24.55 1.81 -15.34
N LEU A 213 24.00 0.95 -14.44
CA LEU A 213 24.75 -0.18 -13.89
C LEU A 213 24.24 -1.54 -14.37
N GLY A 214 23.28 -1.59 -15.30
CA GLY A 214 22.85 -2.79 -16.01
C GLY A 214 22.00 -3.76 -15.19
N PHE A 215 21.47 -3.35 -14.04
CA PHE A 215 20.51 -4.17 -13.32
C PHE A 215 19.20 -4.28 -14.10
N ARG A 216 18.51 -5.42 -14.03
CA ARG A 216 17.12 -5.50 -14.52
C ARG A 216 16.21 -4.64 -13.65
N PRO A 217 15.07 -4.15 -14.17
CA PRO A 217 14.11 -3.37 -13.37
C PRO A 217 13.29 -4.31 -12.44
N TRP A 218 13.91 -4.82 -11.39
CA TRP A 218 13.38 -5.85 -10.48
C TRP A 218 12.13 -5.44 -9.70
N TRP A 219 11.85 -4.16 -9.60
CA TRP A 219 10.65 -3.64 -8.95
C TRP A 219 9.41 -3.72 -9.84
N ILE A 220 9.58 -3.87 -11.15
CA ILE A 220 8.48 -4.04 -12.08
C ILE A 220 8.02 -5.49 -12.03
N ASN A 221 6.80 -5.70 -11.54
CA ASN A 221 6.15 -6.99 -11.48
C ASN A 221 4.70 -6.84 -11.97
N PRO A 222 4.45 -6.92 -13.28
CA PRO A 222 3.14 -6.66 -13.87
C PRO A 222 2.02 -7.57 -13.35
N ARG A 223 2.38 -8.78 -12.89
CA ARG A 223 1.42 -9.75 -12.34
C ARG A 223 0.84 -9.30 -11.00
N HIS A 224 1.61 -8.55 -10.22
CA HIS A 224 1.22 -8.10 -8.88
C HIS A 224 0.89 -6.62 -8.82
N HIS A 225 1.67 -5.78 -9.51
CA HIS A 225 1.55 -4.34 -9.46
C HIS A 225 1.01 -3.82 -10.79
N LEU A 226 -0.19 -3.26 -10.75
CA LEU A 226 -0.83 -2.62 -11.89
C LEU A 226 -0.36 -1.19 -12.05
N ASN A 227 -0.13 -0.51 -10.93
CA ASN A 227 0.24 0.90 -10.86
C ASN A 227 1.60 1.08 -10.19
N TYR A 228 2.34 2.06 -10.64
CA TYR A 228 3.67 2.38 -10.14
C TYR A 228 3.75 3.86 -9.78
N PHE A 229 4.00 4.12 -8.51
CA PHE A 229 4.17 5.48 -7.99
C PHE A 229 5.59 5.63 -7.46
N ASP A 230 6.15 6.83 -7.61
CA ASP A 230 7.21 7.35 -6.77
C ASP A 230 6.64 8.33 -5.74
N LEU A 231 7.44 8.75 -4.77
CA LEU A 231 7.00 9.70 -3.75
C LEU A 231 6.39 10.97 -4.34
N ALA A 232 6.98 11.53 -5.39
CA ALA A 232 6.53 12.78 -5.99
C ALA A 232 5.18 12.61 -6.69
N SER A 233 5.02 11.54 -7.47
CA SER A 233 3.75 11.23 -8.15
C SER A 233 2.67 10.80 -7.16
N GLY A 234 3.01 10.06 -6.11
CA GLY A 234 2.09 9.68 -5.03
C GLY A 234 1.57 10.88 -4.25
N ALA A 235 2.45 11.81 -3.85
CA ALA A 235 2.05 13.05 -3.17
C ALA A 235 1.20 13.95 -4.09
N THR A 236 1.56 14.07 -5.37
CA THR A 236 0.78 14.81 -6.36
C THR A 236 -0.60 14.18 -6.57
N PHE A 237 -0.67 12.86 -6.64
CA PHE A 237 -1.91 12.09 -6.78
C PHE A 237 -2.86 12.34 -5.60
N VAL A 238 -2.38 12.27 -4.37
CA VAL A 238 -3.15 12.54 -3.14
C VAL A 238 -3.66 13.99 -3.14
N LYS A 239 -2.79 14.95 -3.47
CA LYS A 239 -3.17 16.37 -3.56
C LYS A 239 -4.25 16.62 -4.61
N ALA A 240 -4.15 16.00 -5.79
CA ALA A 240 -5.14 16.11 -6.86
C ALA A 240 -6.51 15.50 -6.49
N ARG A 241 -6.58 14.66 -5.45
CA ARG A 241 -7.83 14.07 -4.93
C ARG A 241 -8.42 14.85 -3.76
N GLY A 242 -8.02 16.11 -3.56
CA GLY A 242 -8.60 17.03 -2.58
C GLY A 242 -8.10 16.80 -1.15
N PHE A 243 -6.85 16.40 -1.00
CA PHE A 243 -6.17 16.35 0.28
C PHE A 243 -5.06 17.42 0.36
N GLU A 244 -4.94 18.04 1.52
CA GLU A 244 -3.76 18.79 1.92
C GLU A 244 -2.69 17.81 2.38
N VAL A 245 -1.52 17.78 1.74
CA VAL A 245 -0.40 16.92 2.16
C VAL A 245 0.27 17.54 3.39
N LEU A 246 0.18 16.85 4.53
CA LEU A 246 0.73 17.28 5.82
C LEU A 246 2.14 16.75 6.05
N HIS A 247 2.39 15.51 5.61
CA HIS A 247 3.65 14.83 5.87
C HIS A 247 3.98 13.85 4.74
N VAL A 248 5.26 13.74 4.42
CA VAL A 248 5.82 12.72 3.52
C VAL A 248 7.08 12.16 4.12
N GLU A 249 7.28 10.86 3.98
CA GLU A 249 8.52 10.18 4.35
C GLU A 249 8.73 8.94 3.48
N THR A 250 9.94 8.39 3.53
CA THR A 250 10.26 7.12 2.88
C THR A 250 10.94 6.17 3.84
N SER A 251 10.81 4.86 3.58
CA SER A 251 11.47 3.83 4.36
C SER A 251 12.92 3.62 3.89
N TYR A 252 13.67 2.78 4.61
CA TYR A 252 15.06 2.44 4.31
C TYR A 252 15.25 2.04 2.84
N PRO A 253 16.21 2.67 2.10
CA PRO A 253 16.46 2.36 0.70
C PRO A 253 17.23 1.04 0.56
N LEU A 254 16.55 -0.04 0.16
CA LEU A 254 17.15 -1.38 -0.01
C LEU A 254 18.21 -1.42 -1.10
N GLU A 255 18.18 -0.49 -2.03
CA GLU A 255 19.16 -0.31 -3.10
C GLU A 255 20.59 -0.14 -2.57
N GLN A 256 20.74 0.33 -1.32
CA GLN A 256 22.06 0.45 -0.67
C GLN A 256 22.78 -0.91 -0.57
N PHE A 257 22.05 -2.00 -0.41
CA PHE A 257 22.64 -3.35 -0.42
C PHE A 257 23.21 -3.71 -1.79
N LEU A 258 22.52 -3.34 -2.88
CA LEU A 258 23.00 -3.56 -4.25
C LEU A 258 24.28 -2.76 -4.52
N ILE A 259 24.30 -1.50 -4.11
CA ILE A 259 25.46 -0.61 -4.23
C ILE A 259 26.66 -1.15 -3.41
N ALA A 260 26.39 -1.77 -2.27
CA ALA A 260 27.39 -2.43 -1.44
C ALA A 260 27.81 -3.83 -1.95
N GLY A 261 27.41 -4.22 -3.17
CA GLY A 261 27.77 -5.49 -3.80
C GLY A 261 26.94 -6.69 -3.36
N ARG A 262 25.87 -6.48 -2.59
CA ARG A 262 24.96 -7.55 -2.13
C ARG A 262 23.75 -7.66 -3.04
N ASN A 263 23.91 -8.41 -4.14
CA ASN A 263 22.86 -8.54 -5.13
C ASN A 263 21.76 -9.50 -4.67
N TYR A 264 20.66 -8.96 -4.19
CA TYR A 264 19.45 -9.69 -3.81
C TYR A 264 18.47 -9.91 -4.97
N VAL A 265 18.70 -9.30 -6.14
CA VAL A 265 17.78 -9.40 -7.28
C VAL A 265 17.77 -10.82 -7.83
N GLY A 266 16.65 -11.53 -7.64
CA GLY A 266 16.50 -12.94 -8.02
C GLY A 266 17.21 -13.91 -7.08
N ASN A 267 17.71 -13.47 -5.93
CA ASN A 267 18.33 -14.30 -4.92
C ASN A 267 17.61 -14.15 -3.56
N ASN A 268 16.71 -15.08 -3.27
CA ASN A 268 15.88 -15.04 -2.07
C ASN A 268 16.68 -15.19 -0.76
N GLU A 269 17.81 -15.89 -0.77
CA GLU A 269 18.64 -16.05 0.42
C GLU A 269 19.32 -14.74 0.80
N VAL A 270 19.97 -14.10 -0.18
CA VAL A 270 20.56 -12.77 -0.01
C VAL A 270 19.49 -11.75 0.36
N GLY A 271 18.32 -11.80 -0.29
CA GLY A 271 17.19 -10.92 0.02
C GLY A 271 16.73 -11.03 1.48
N ARG A 272 16.57 -12.24 2.00
CA ARG A 272 16.25 -12.48 3.41
C ARG A 272 17.34 -11.97 4.36
N ALA A 273 18.61 -12.15 4.01
CA ALA A 273 19.72 -11.65 4.81
C ALA A 273 19.71 -10.11 4.86
N CYS A 274 19.56 -9.43 3.72
CA CYS A 274 19.44 -7.98 3.65
C CYS A 274 18.24 -7.46 4.45
N HIS A 275 17.10 -8.15 4.39
CA HIS A 275 15.91 -7.77 5.16
C HIS A 275 16.13 -7.91 6.67
N ARG A 276 16.77 -9.00 7.14
CA ARG A 276 17.12 -9.13 8.57
C ARG A 276 18.02 -8.01 9.05
N GLU A 277 19.03 -7.63 8.28
CA GLU A 277 19.95 -6.55 8.64
C GLU A 277 19.27 -5.19 8.65
N ARG A 278 18.40 -4.94 7.65
CA ARG A 278 17.54 -3.75 7.65
C ARG A 278 16.72 -3.65 8.95
N LYS A 279 15.99 -4.71 9.30
CA LYS A 279 15.17 -4.74 10.51
C LYS A 279 15.99 -4.51 11.77
N ALA A 280 17.13 -5.18 11.89
CA ALA A 280 18.02 -5.02 13.04
C ALA A 280 18.52 -3.55 13.16
N PHE A 281 18.92 -2.94 12.04
CA PHE A 281 19.33 -1.54 12.00
C PHE A 281 18.20 -0.58 12.38
N GLU A 282 17.04 -0.70 11.74
CA GLU A 282 15.88 0.16 12.00
C GLU A 282 15.41 0.02 13.45
N SER A 283 15.31 -1.21 13.99
CA SER A 283 14.93 -1.45 15.39
C SER A 283 15.92 -0.88 16.37
N ALA A 284 17.23 -1.05 16.14
CA ALA A 284 18.26 -0.47 16.98
C ALA A 284 18.23 1.05 16.95
N LEU A 285 17.99 1.65 15.79
CA LEU A 285 17.89 3.09 15.63
C LEU A 285 16.65 3.66 16.32
N PHE A 286 15.49 3.00 16.19
CA PHE A 286 14.29 3.38 16.93
C PHE A 286 14.46 3.29 18.43
N ALA A 287 15.17 2.27 18.92
CA ALA A 287 15.45 2.11 20.35
C ALA A 287 16.44 3.15 20.88
N HIS A 288 17.43 3.53 20.07
CA HIS A 288 18.46 4.49 20.46
C HIS A 288 17.98 5.95 20.37
N ASP A 289 17.47 6.35 19.23
CA ASP A 289 16.98 7.71 18.95
C ASP A 289 15.87 7.70 17.89
N PRO A 290 14.59 7.61 18.31
CA PRO A 290 13.46 7.68 17.37
C PRO A 290 13.43 8.96 16.54
N ALA A 291 13.98 10.07 17.05
CA ALA A 291 14.05 11.33 16.32
C ALA A 291 15.08 11.25 15.18
N LEU A 292 16.19 10.55 15.40
CA LEU A 292 17.18 10.31 14.34
C LEU A 292 16.59 9.46 13.22
N MET A 293 15.82 8.40 13.55
CA MET A 293 15.13 7.61 12.54
C MET A 293 14.20 8.47 11.67
N ARG A 294 13.42 9.36 12.30
CA ARG A 294 12.55 10.29 11.56
C ARG A 294 13.33 11.25 10.67
N ARG A 295 14.50 11.74 11.13
CA ARG A 295 15.39 12.58 10.29
C ARG A 295 15.93 11.80 9.09
N PHE A 296 16.29 10.53 9.25
CA PHE A 296 16.69 9.67 8.12
C PHE A 296 15.54 9.52 7.12
N ALA A 297 14.35 9.15 7.57
CA ALA A 297 13.16 9.00 6.72
C ALA A 297 12.86 10.28 5.93
N ALA A 298 12.92 11.45 6.58
CA ALA A 298 12.74 12.75 5.93
C ALA A 298 13.89 13.07 4.95
N THR A 299 15.13 12.71 5.27
CA THR A 299 16.29 12.93 4.39
C THR A 299 16.18 12.05 3.15
N TRP A 300 15.86 10.78 3.28
CA TRP A 300 15.63 9.89 2.13
C TRP A 300 14.48 10.40 1.26
N ALA A 301 13.38 10.82 1.87
CA ALA A 301 12.25 11.42 1.16
C ALA A 301 12.65 12.68 0.38
N SER A 302 13.48 13.56 0.96
CA SER A 302 13.97 14.78 0.27
C SER A 302 14.78 14.49 -0.99
N GLN A 303 15.39 13.30 -1.06
CA GLN A 303 16.12 12.81 -2.24
C GLN A 303 15.25 11.90 -3.12
N GLY A 304 13.99 11.66 -2.76
CA GLY A 304 13.09 10.76 -3.47
C GLY A 304 13.48 9.28 -3.39
N ILE A 305 14.43 8.91 -2.51
CA ILE A 305 14.90 7.53 -2.35
C ILE A 305 14.21 6.82 -1.19
N GLY A 306 14.23 5.49 -1.19
CA GLY A 306 13.61 4.64 -0.19
C GLY A 306 12.75 3.56 -0.80
N ARG A 307 12.47 2.49 -0.07
CA ARG A 307 11.74 1.32 -0.58
C ARG A 307 10.24 1.58 -0.73
N GLU A 308 9.66 2.27 0.23
CA GLU A 308 8.25 2.64 0.28
C GLU A 308 8.14 4.12 0.59
N PHE A 309 7.10 4.76 0.12
CA PHE A 309 6.76 6.11 0.56
C PHE A 309 5.49 6.12 1.41
N LEU A 310 5.41 7.09 2.30
CA LEU A 310 4.23 7.42 3.07
C LEU A 310 3.81 8.85 2.74
N VAL A 311 2.51 9.04 2.50
CA VAL A 311 1.87 10.36 2.39
C VAL A 311 0.75 10.44 3.41
N LEU A 312 0.80 11.41 4.30
CA LEU A 312 -0.30 11.78 5.17
C LEU A 312 -1.03 12.98 4.58
N GLY A 313 -2.27 12.81 4.22
CA GLY A 313 -3.13 13.85 3.65
C GLY A 313 -4.30 14.17 4.55
N ARG A 314 -4.64 15.46 4.73
CA ARG A 314 -5.86 15.92 5.39
C ARG A 314 -6.93 16.19 4.34
N LYS A 315 -8.14 15.66 4.52
CA LYS A 315 -9.29 15.99 3.67
C LYS A 315 -9.55 17.49 3.68
N ALA A 316 -9.34 18.12 2.53
CA ALA A 316 -9.69 19.52 2.34
C ALA A 316 -11.23 19.72 2.47
N ASN A 317 -11.61 20.89 2.95
CA ASN A 317 -13.01 21.28 3.16
C ASN A 317 -13.84 21.33 1.88
#